data_694c97cd1cb88f78f01a1381e1eacd10
#
_entry.id   694c97cd1cb88f78f01a1381e1eacd10
#
_cell.length_a   1.000
_cell.length_b   1.000
_cell.length_c   1.000
_cell.angle_alpha   90.00
_cell.angle_beta   90.00
_cell.angle_gamma   90.00
#
_symmetry.space_group_name_H-M   'P 1'
#
loop_
_entity.id
_entity.type
_entity.pdbx_description
1 polymer ?
#
loop_
_entity_poly.entity_id
_entity_poly.type
_entity_poly.pdbx_seq_one_letter_code
_entity_poly.pdbx_strand_id
1 'polypeptide(L)'
;MVYLTRIEHFNAAHKLYNPDWTPEKNEEVFGRCANANWHGHNFELYVTIKGKPDPDTGFIFDAKKLGALVQEHITDKLDHRNLNVDVDFMRGKMCSIENLEVAIWNELEPRLPAFAKLHCLKLVET
;
A
#
# COMPACT_ATOMS: atom_id res chain seq x y z
N MET A 1 14.22 18.75 11.23
CA MET A 1 13.26 17.83 10.63
C MET A 1 14.02 16.80 9.81
N VAL A 2 13.85 15.54 10.11
CA VAL A 2 14.48 14.45 9.34
C VAL A 2 13.42 13.48 8.84
N TYR A 3 13.80 12.62 7.91
CA TYR A 3 12.94 11.62 7.32
C TYR A 3 13.49 10.22 7.61
N LEU A 4 12.60 9.30 7.96
CA LEU A 4 12.92 7.89 8.15
C LEU A 4 12.06 7.07 7.20
N THR A 5 12.69 6.17 6.44
CA THR A 5 11.99 5.28 5.51
C THR A 5 12.14 3.83 5.96
N ARG A 6 11.01 3.15 6.06
CA ARG A 6 10.94 1.70 6.28
C ARG A 6 10.46 1.03 5.00
N ILE A 7 11.10 -0.10 4.63
CA ILE A 7 10.72 -0.88 3.46
C ILE A 7 10.10 -2.19 3.93
N GLU A 8 8.92 -2.48 3.42
CA GLU A 8 8.22 -3.74 3.65
C GLU A 8 7.88 -4.40 2.32
N HIS A 9 7.72 -5.72 2.32
CA HIS A 9 7.46 -6.51 1.13
C HIS A 9 6.15 -7.27 1.28
N PHE A 10 5.45 -7.42 0.17
CA PHE A 10 4.30 -8.31 0.09
C PHE A 10 4.10 -8.75 -1.35
N ASN A 11 3.35 -9.84 -1.56
CA ASN A 11 2.86 -10.18 -2.87
C ASN A 11 1.34 -10.25 -2.87
N ALA A 12 0.73 -9.88 -3.97
CA ALA A 12 -0.71 -9.85 -4.08
C ALA A 12 -1.13 -10.02 -5.54
N ALA A 13 -2.33 -10.54 -5.72
CA ALA A 13 -2.97 -10.65 -7.02
C ALA A 13 -4.02 -9.56 -7.19
N HIS A 14 -4.22 -9.13 -8.41
CA HIS A 14 -5.26 -8.17 -8.74
C HIS A 14 -5.62 -8.26 -10.23
N LYS A 15 -6.66 -7.53 -10.60
CA LYS A 15 -6.92 -7.21 -11.99
C LYS A 15 -7.46 -5.79 -12.09
N LEU A 16 -7.29 -5.19 -13.25
CA LEU A 16 -7.84 -3.89 -13.59
C LEU A 16 -9.05 -4.12 -14.49
N TYR A 17 -10.22 -3.83 -13.99
CA TYR A 17 -11.46 -4.05 -14.71
C TYR A 17 -12.52 -3.05 -14.24
N ASN A 18 -13.12 -2.34 -15.20
CA ASN A 18 -14.24 -1.46 -14.91
C ASN A 18 -15.53 -2.20 -15.25
N PRO A 19 -16.38 -2.54 -14.25
CA PRO A 19 -17.60 -3.30 -14.47
C PRO A 19 -18.65 -2.54 -15.29
N ASP A 20 -18.54 -1.21 -15.40
CA ASP A 20 -19.47 -0.39 -16.18
C ASP A 20 -19.11 -0.35 -17.67
N TRP A 21 -17.95 -0.88 -18.03
CA TRP A 21 -17.49 -0.97 -19.42
C TRP A 21 -17.76 -2.34 -20.01
N THR A 22 -17.76 -2.40 -21.36
CA THR A 22 -17.80 -3.69 -22.06
C THR A 22 -16.49 -4.45 -21.84
N PRO A 23 -16.49 -5.80 -21.97
CA PRO A 23 -15.25 -6.58 -21.92
C PRO A 23 -14.22 -6.10 -22.95
N GLU A 24 -14.67 -5.71 -24.15
CA GLU A 24 -13.81 -5.22 -25.23
C GLU A 24 -13.11 -3.92 -24.84
N LYS A 25 -13.83 -3.00 -24.20
CA LYS A 25 -13.24 -1.75 -23.75
C LYS A 25 -12.25 -1.97 -22.63
N ASN A 26 -12.52 -2.89 -21.71
CA ASN A 26 -11.59 -3.26 -20.65
C ASN A 26 -10.28 -3.82 -21.22
N GLU A 27 -10.39 -4.69 -22.23
CA GLU A 27 -9.22 -5.24 -22.89
C GLU A 27 -8.42 -4.15 -23.62
N GLU A 28 -9.10 -3.23 -24.30
CA GLU A 28 -8.46 -2.11 -24.99
C GLU A 28 -7.66 -1.23 -24.06
N VAL A 29 -8.21 -0.90 -22.90
CA VAL A 29 -7.59 0.03 -21.94
C VAL A 29 -6.56 -0.66 -21.05
N PHE A 30 -6.89 -1.84 -20.53
CA PHE A 30 -6.08 -2.52 -19.52
C PHE A 30 -5.26 -3.69 -20.06
N GLY A 31 -5.62 -4.21 -21.25
CA GLY A 31 -4.91 -5.35 -21.82
C GLY A 31 -4.95 -6.57 -20.90
N ARG A 32 -3.77 -7.16 -20.69
CA ARG A 32 -3.63 -8.35 -19.83
C ARG A 32 -4.00 -8.10 -18.36
N CYS A 33 -3.98 -6.85 -17.93
CA CYS A 33 -4.35 -6.50 -16.56
C CYS A 33 -5.83 -6.71 -16.28
N ALA A 34 -6.67 -6.86 -17.32
CA ALA A 34 -8.09 -7.17 -17.20
C ALA A 34 -8.39 -8.68 -17.25
N ASN A 35 -7.38 -9.55 -17.24
CA ASN A 35 -7.59 -10.99 -17.32
C ASN A 35 -8.51 -11.50 -16.22
N ALA A 36 -9.46 -12.38 -16.60
CA ALA A 36 -10.43 -12.96 -15.67
C ALA A 36 -9.77 -13.78 -14.55
N ASN A 37 -8.60 -14.39 -14.83
CA ASN A 37 -7.90 -15.24 -13.87
C ASN A 37 -6.90 -14.51 -13.00
N TRP A 38 -6.94 -13.16 -13.00
CA TRP A 38 -6.06 -12.32 -12.19
C TRP A 38 -4.59 -12.41 -12.62
N HIS A 39 -3.76 -11.60 -12.01
CA HIS A 39 -2.30 -11.71 -12.12
C HIS A 39 -1.68 -11.20 -10.82
N GLY A 40 -0.48 -11.66 -10.51
CA GLY A 40 0.19 -11.34 -9.27
C GLY A 40 1.51 -10.62 -9.47
N HIS A 41 1.90 -9.86 -8.45
CA HIS A 41 3.16 -9.13 -8.40
C HIS A 41 3.79 -9.24 -7.03
N ASN A 42 5.11 -9.11 -7.00
CA ASN A 42 5.82 -8.78 -5.78
C ASN A 42 5.86 -7.27 -5.64
N PHE A 43 5.63 -6.78 -4.44
CA PHE A 43 5.61 -5.35 -4.14
C PHE A 43 6.64 -5.00 -3.09
N GLU A 44 7.24 -3.82 -3.25
CA GLU A 44 8.02 -3.17 -2.20
C GLU A 44 7.27 -1.90 -1.80
N LEU A 45 7.00 -1.77 -0.51
CA LEU A 45 6.34 -0.59 0.05
C LEU A 45 7.35 0.21 0.86
N TYR A 46 7.61 1.44 0.43
CA TYR A 46 8.46 2.39 1.12
C TYR A 46 7.59 3.35 1.90
N VAL A 47 7.70 3.32 3.21
CA VAL A 47 6.94 4.19 4.11
C VAL A 47 7.89 5.21 4.72
N THR A 48 7.71 6.48 4.38
CA THR A 48 8.55 7.56 4.89
C THR A 48 7.76 8.42 5.87
N ILE A 49 8.30 8.56 7.07
CA ILE A 49 7.79 9.46 8.11
C ILE A 49 8.75 10.62 8.31
N LYS A 50 8.25 11.72 8.85
CA LYS A 50 9.06 12.90 9.17
C LYS A 50 8.83 13.36 10.59
N GLY A 51 9.87 13.93 11.19
CA GLY A 51 9.78 14.48 12.55
C GLY A 51 11.13 14.98 13.01
N LYS A 52 11.17 15.39 14.26
CA LYS A 52 12.42 15.78 14.95
C LYS A 52 12.89 14.60 15.79
N PRO A 53 14.18 14.30 15.79
CA PRO A 53 14.70 13.30 16.72
C PRO A 53 14.41 13.68 18.17
N ASP A 54 13.92 12.71 18.94
CA ASP A 54 13.75 12.87 20.38
C ASP A 54 15.13 13.03 21.03
N PRO A 55 15.34 14.04 21.90
CA PRO A 55 16.67 14.26 22.49
C PRO A 55 17.15 13.13 23.39
N ASP A 56 16.25 12.32 23.93
CA ASP A 56 16.64 11.21 24.81
C ASP A 56 16.94 9.93 24.06
N THR A 57 16.19 9.62 23.00
CA THR A 57 16.32 8.37 22.24
C THR A 57 17.07 8.53 20.94
N GLY A 58 17.05 9.72 20.35
CA GLY A 58 17.56 9.98 19.02
C GLY A 58 16.63 9.54 17.89
N PHE A 59 15.46 9.01 18.21
CA PHE A 59 14.47 8.54 17.23
C PHE A 59 13.45 9.61 16.89
N ILE A 60 12.97 9.61 15.64
CA ILE A 60 11.65 10.20 15.32
C ILE A 60 10.58 9.27 15.90
N PHE A 61 10.72 7.99 15.58
CA PHE A 61 9.86 6.91 15.99
C PHE A 61 10.66 5.62 15.85
N ASP A 62 10.51 4.69 16.78
CA ASP A 62 11.25 3.44 16.74
C ASP A 62 10.97 2.70 15.42
N ALA A 63 12.02 2.44 14.64
CA ALA A 63 11.89 1.78 13.34
C ALA A 63 11.25 0.40 13.44
N LYS A 64 11.47 -0.32 14.54
CA LYS A 64 10.83 -1.62 14.77
C LYS A 64 9.33 -1.48 15.00
N LYS A 65 8.93 -0.44 15.75
CA LYS A 65 7.50 -0.15 15.97
C LYS A 65 6.83 0.29 14.69
N LEU A 66 7.52 1.08 13.87
CA LEU A 66 7.02 1.48 12.56
C LEU A 66 6.81 0.24 11.67
N GLY A 67 7.80 -0.64 11.61
CA GLY A 67 7.70 -1.89 10.86
C GLY A 67 6.53 -2.76 11.33
N ALA A 68 6.38 -2.94 12.64
CA ALA A 68 5.28 -3.72 13.20
C ALA A 68 3.91 -3.13 12.87
N LEU A 69 3.78 -1.80 12.92
CA LEU A 69 2.55 -1.11 12.60
C LEU A 69 2.19 -1.27 11.12
N VAL A 70 3.17 -1.13 10.23
CA VAL A 70 2.96 -1.33 8.79
C VAL A 70 2.59 -2.78 8.50
N GLN A 71 3.25 -3.73 9.12
CA GLN A 71 2.95 -5.16 8.93
C GLN A 71 1.54 -5.49 9.41
N GLU A 72 1.17 -5.10 10.62
CA GLU A 72 -0.14 -5.41 11.19
C GLU A 72 -1.29 -4.82 10.38
N HIS A 73 -1.16 -3.57 9.96
CA HIS A 73 -2.28 -2.84 9.33
C HIS A 73 -2.27 -2.88 7.81
N ILE A 74 -1.14 -3.18 7.20
CA ILE A 74 -1.00 -3.14 5.74
C ILE A 74 -0.53 -4.47 5.18
N THR A 75 0.74 -4.84 5.38
CA THR A 75 1.29 -5.98 4.64
C THR A 75 0.68 -7.32 5.02
N ASP A 76 0.31 -7.54 6.28
CA ASP A 76 -0.37 -8.77 6.69
C ASP A 76 -1.77 -8.90 6.08
N LYS A 77 -2.38 -7.77 5.73
CA LYS A 77 -3.70 -7.76 5.09
C LYS A 77 -3.63 -7.88 3.58
N LEU A 78 -2.48 -7.63 2.99
CA LEU A 78 -2.27 -7.65 1.54
C LEU A 78 -1.53 -8.89 1.07
N ASP A 79 -0.57 -9.38 1.87
CA ASP A 79 0.33 -10.44 1.47
C ASP A 79 -0.41 -11.74 1.19
N HIS A 80 -0.13 -12.34 0.02
CA HIS A 80 -0.78 -13.54 -0.47
C HIS A 80 -2.30 -13.40 -0.62
N ARG A 81 -2.78 -12.17 -0.82
CA ARG A 81 -4.21 -11.87 -0.96
C ARG A 81 -4.54 -11.40 -2.37
N ASN A 82 -5.82 -11.44 -2.69
CA ASN A 82 -6.38 -10.85 -3.90
C ASN A 82 -6.95 -9.48 -3.54
N LEU A 83 -6.39 -8.42 -4.11
CA LEU A 83 -6.77 -7.04 -3.78
C LEU A 83 -8.24 -6.74 -4.10
N ASN A 84 -8.78 -7.38 -5.14
CA ASN A 84 -10.15 -7.16 -5.57
C ASN A 84 -11.18 -7.84 -4.67
N VAL A 85 -10.80 -8.91 -3.97
CA VAL A 85 -11.74 -9.82 -3.28
C VAL A 85 -11.51 -9.86 -1.77
N ASP A 86 -10.24 -9.91 -1.32
CA ASP A 86 -9.90 -10.29 0.05
C ASP A 86 -9.53 -9.11 0.96
N VAL A 87 -9.43 -7.90 0.42
CA VAL A 87 -8.91 -6.76 1.16
C VAL A 87 -10.01 -5.74 1.42
N ASP A 88 -10.40 -5.61 2.69
CA ASP A 88 -11.53 -4.77 3.08
C ASP A 88 -11.35 -3.30 2.67
N PHE A 89 -10.16 -2.72 2.87
CA PHE A 89 -9.95 -1.31 2.56
C PHE A 89 -9.84 -1.03 1.05
N MET A 90 -9.84 -2.08 0.21
CA MET A 90 -9.91 -1.94 -1.25
C MET A 90 -11.30 -2.22 -1.82
N ARG A 91 -12.24 -2.60 -0.98
CA ARG A 91 -13.59 -2.97 -1.42
C ARG A 91 -14.27 -1.83 -2.18
N GLY A 92 -14.78 -2.13 -3.35
CA GLY A 92 -15.47 -1.15 -4.20
C GLY A 92 -14.55 -0.20 -4.94
N LYS A 93 -13.23 -0.39 -4.87
CA LYS A 93 -12.24 0.47 -5.51
C LYS A 93 -11.61 -0.24 -6.71
N MET A 94 -11.23 0.55 -7.71
CA MET A 94 -10.38 0.04 -8.79
C MET A 94 -9.03 -0.32 -8.18
N CYS A 95 -8.57 -1.56 -8.40
CA CYS A 95 -7.35 -2.06 -7.76
C CYS A 95 -6.09 -1.74 -8.56
N SER A 96 -5.96 -0.50 -9.01
CA SER A 96 -4.72 0.05 -9.52
C SER A 96 -3.73 0.25 -8.38
N ILE A 97 -2.44 0.32 -8.71
CA ILE A 97 -1.38 0.59 -7.73
C ILE A 97 -1.56 1.96 -7.10
N GLU A 98 -1.98 2.94 -7.90
CA GLU A 98 -2.22 4.30 -7.44
C GLU A 98 -3.33 4.33 -6.39
N ASN A 99 -4.44 3.65 -6.64
CA ASN A 99 -5.54 3.56 -5.67
C ASN A 99 -5.16 2.76 -4.42
N LEU A 100 -4.33 1.74 -4.59
CA LEU A 100 -3.80 0.98 -3.45
C LEU A 100 -2.95 1.89 -2.56
N GLU A 101 -2.08 2.72 -3.14
CA GLU A 101 -1.28 3.67 -2.37
C GLU A 101 -2.14 4.66 -1.59
N VAL A 102 -3.19 5.20 -2.20
CA VAL A 102 -4.12 6.10 -1.51
C VAL A 102 -4.79 5.38 -0.35
N ALA A 103 -5.22 4.15 -0.55
CA ALA A 103 -5.85 3.35 0.51
C ALA A 103 -4.88 3.05 1.65
N ILE A 104 -3.63 2.72 1.33
CA ILE A 104 -2.58 2.50 2.34
C ILE A 104 -2.34 3.77 3.15
N TRP A 105 -2.26 4.92 2.50
CA TRP A 105 -2.10 6.21 3.19
C TRP A 105 -3.22 6.43 4.21
N ASN A 106 -4.47 6.22 3.77
CA ASN A 106 -5.63 6.44 4.63
C ASN A 106 -5.69 5.46 5.81
N GLU A 107 -5.11 4.27 5.67
CA GLU A 107 -5.01 3.31 6.76
C GLU A 107 -3.87 3.65 7.73
N LEU A 108 -2.75 4.16 7.24
CA LEU A 108 -1.57 4.41 8.06
C LEU A 108 -1.59 5.76 8.79
N GLU A 109 -1.99 6.81 8.09
CA GLU A 109 -1.90 8.18 8.64
C GLU A 109 -2.54 8.33 10.02
N PRO A 110 -3.78 7.86 10.26
CA PRO A 110 -4.42 8.02 11.57
C PRO A 110 -3.77 7.18 12.68
N ARG A 111 -2.94 6.22 12.33
CA ARG A 111 -2.29 5.32 13.29
C ARG A 111 -0.92 5.78 13.75
N LEU A 112 -0.37 6.79 13.08
CA LEU A 112 0.93 7.35 13.44
C LEU A 112 0.77 8.47 14.48
N PRO A 113 1.72 8.59 15.44
CA PRO A 113 1.65 9.67 16.42
C PRO A 113 1.92 11.03 15.77
N ALA A 114 1.46 12.09 16.39
CA ALA A 114 1.57 13.45 15.86
C ALA A 114 3.03 13.89 15.63
N PHE A 115 3.98 13.34 16.39
CA PHE A 115 5.40 13.66 16.27
C PHE A 115 6.12 12.88 15.16
N ALA A 116 5.45 11.92 14.52
CA ALA A 116 6.00 11.10 13.44
C ALA A 116 4.98 11.04 12.29
N LYS A 117 4.93 12.12 11.52
CA LYS A 117 3.93 12.26 10.46
C LYS A 117 4.29 11.45 9.23
N LEU A 118 3.27 10.82 8.64
CA LEU A 118 3.43 10.20 7.34
C LEU A 118 3.77 11.27 6.31
N HIS A 119 4.87 11.08 5.59
CA HIS A 119 5.36 12.06 4.63
C HIS A 119 5.18 11.59 3.19
N CYS A 120 5.51 10.34 2.92
CA CYS A 120 5.52 9.81 1.56
C CYS A 120 5.35 8.30 1.58
N LEU A 121 4.60 7.79 0.61
CA LEU A 121 4.57 6.38 0.27
C LEU A 121 5.12 6.20 -1.13
N LYS A 122 5.89 5.13 -1.32
CA LYS A 122 6.33 4.70 -2.65
C LYS A 122 6.05 3.21 -2.76
N LEU A 123 5.36 2.82 -3.80
CA LEU A 123 5.04 1.43 -4.07
C LEU A 123 5.72 1.00 -5.36
N VAL A 124 6.51 -0.06 -5.28
CA VAL A 124 7.22 -0.63 -6.43
C VAL A 124 6.60 -1.98 -6.75
N GLU A 125 6.15 -2.12 -7.99
CA GLU A 125 5.59 -3.35 -8.54
C GLU A 125 6.64 -4.04 -9.40
N THR A 126 6.81 -5.32 -9.24
CA THR A 126 7.72 -6.11 -10.09
C THR A 126 7.00 -7.12 -10.94
#